data_e74da2e3ebb9012869d35942f6be840b
#
_entry.id   e74da2e3ebb9012869d35942f6be840b
#
_cell.length_a   1.000
_cell.length_b   1.000
_cell.length_c   1.000
_cell.angle_alpha   90.00
_cell.angle_beta   90.00
_cell.angle_gamma   90.00
#
_symmetry.space_group_name_H-M   'P 1'
#
loop_
_entity.id
_entity.type
_entity.pdbx_description
1 polymer ?
#
loop_
_entity_poly.entity_id
_entity_poly.type
_entity_poly.pdbx_seq_one_letter_code
_entity_poly.pdbx_strand_id
1 'polypeptide(L)'
;MSNANLGLQVTNIHKKFGEREVLKGVSLTAKPGDVVAIIGSSGSGKSTLLRCLNLLEQPHEGTLKLGDETLALKRDRDGSLMAADAKQLQHWRSRLAFVFQSFNLWQHRTALENVTEAPIHVLGQPRAQAIERGEALLARVGLSHRQHVYPAQLSGGEQQRVAIARALAVDPEVMLFDEPTSALDPELVGEVLKVMRELAAEGRTMLVVTHEMEFAREVASHAIFLHQGLVEEQGKPREVLVKPASERLRQFLSGGLK
;
A
#
# COMPACT_ATOMS: atom_id res chain seq x y z
N MET A 1 18.82 20.81 16.11
CA MET A 1 17.67 20.93 15.21
C MET A 1 17.18 19.51 14.99
N SER A 2 16.01 19.15 15.51
CA SER A 2 15.50 17.77 15.47
C SER A 2 15.26 17.41 14.03
N ASN A 3 15.94 16.37 13.53
CA ASN A 3 15.56 15.71 12.27
C ASN A 3 14.15 15.17 12.46
N ALA A 4 13.16 15.89 11.96
CA ALA A 4 11.81 15.40 11.90
C ALA A 4 11.87 14.10 11.09
N ASN A 5 11.50 12.98 11.72
CA ASN A 5 11.39 11.68 11.05
C ASN A 5 10.45 11.87 9.83
N LEU A 6 11.02 11.93 8.63
CA LEU A 6 10.33 12.41 7.43
C LEU A 6 9.43 11.34 6.80
N GLY A 7 9.27 10.17 7.46
CA GLY A 7 8.46 9.10 6.92
C GLY A 7 8.99 8.61 5.57
N LEU A 8 8.08 8.36 4.62
CA LEU A 8 8.42 7.92 3.27
C LEU A 8 8.55 9.12 2.32
N GLN A 9 9.68 9.22 1.63
CA GLN A 9 9.94 10.20 0.57
C GLN A 9 10.22 9.47 -0.74
N VAL A 10 9.52 9.88 -1.75
CA VAL A 10 9.57 9.33 -3.12
C VAL A 10 9.86 10.51 -4.04
N THR A 11 10.94 10.45 -4.79
CA THR A 11 11.37 11.56 -5.64
C THR A 11 11.58 11.10 -7.06
N ASN A 12 10.88 11.73 -7.99
CA ASN A 12 11.10 11.65 -9.44
C ASN A 12 11.07 10.20 -9.97
N ILE A 13 10.06 9.43 -9.61
CA ILE A 13 9.92 8.04 -10.07
C ILE A 13 9.46 8.01 -11.54
N HIS A 14 10.30 7.42 -12.38
CA HIS A 14 9.98 7.09 -13.78
C HIS A 14 9.87 5.57 -13.95
N LYS A 15 8.89 5.12 -14.71
CA LYS A 15 8.75 3.71 -15.09
C LYS A 15 8.27 3.56 -16.51
N LYS A 16 8.95 2.69 -17.25
CA LYS A 16 8.59 2.31 -18.63
C LYS A 16 8.27 0.81 -18.71
N PHE A 17 7.37 0.45 -19.61
CA PHE A 17 7.14 -0.91 -20.09
C PHE A 17 7.29 -0.91 -21.61
N GLY A 18 8.42 -1.42 -22.11
CA GLY A 18 8.84 -1.21 -23.48
C GLY A 18 8.98 0.29 -23.77
N GLU A 19 8.39 0.76 -24.87
CA GLU A 19 8.39 2.17 -25.26
C GLU A 19 7.41 3.05 -24.47
N ARG A 20 6.47 2.45 -23.73
CA ARG A 20 5.43 3.20 -23.01
C ARG A 20 5.93 3.64 -21.63
N GLU A 21 6.04 4.95 -21.42
CA GLU A 21 6.30 5.51 -20.10
C GLU A 21 4.99 5.62 -19.31
N VAL A 22 4.94 4.89 -18.17
CA VAL A 22 3.76 4.79 -17.30
C VAL A 22 3.86 5.73 -16.12
N LEU A 23 5.06 5.96 -15.58
CA LEU A 23 5.33 6.99 -14.57
C LEU A 23 6.35 7.99 -15.12
N LYS A 24 6.05 9.27 -14.96
CA LYS A 24 6.77 10.38 -15.62
C LYS A 24 7.27 11.40 -14.58
N GLY A 25 8.06 10.93 -13.61
CA GLY A 25 8.64 11.80 -12.58
C GLY A 25 7.72 12.02 -11.37
N VAL A 26 7.01 10.98 -10.92
CA VAL A 26 6.12 11.07 -9.77
C VAL A 26 6.92 11.25 -8.49
N SER A 27 6.53 12.26 -7.68
CA SER A 27 7.10 12.53 -6.37
C SER A 27 5.99 12.64 -5.33
N LEU A 28 6.21 12.09 -4.13
CA LEU A 28 5.31 12.20 -2.99
C LEU A 28 6.07 12.10 -1.67
N THR A 29 5.44 12.58 -0.60
CA THR A 29 5.94 12.42 0.77
C THR A 29 4.79 12.01 1.66
N ALA A 30 5.03 11.05 2.56
CA ALA A 30 4.12 10.67 3.63
C ALA A 30 4.86 10.77 4.97
N LYS A 31 4.39 11.63 5.86
CA LYS A 31 4.91 11.73 7.23
C LYS A 31 4.38 10.57 8.07
N PRO A 32 5.03 10.25 9.20
CA PRO A 32 4.47 9.28 10.15
C PRO A 32 3.04 9.67 10.55
N GLY A 33 2.12 8.71 10.45
CA GLY A 33 0.70 8.90 10.71
C GLY A 33 -0.13 9.46 9.54
N ASP A 34 0.49 9.81 8.42
CA ASP A 34 -0.26 10.25 7.24
C ASP A 34 -0.99 9.10 6.56
N VAL A 35 -2.20 9.39 6.10
CA VAL A 35 -2.92 8.57 5.13
C VAL A 35 -2.94 9.31 3.80
N VAL A 36 -2.20 8.81 2.82
CA VAL A 36 -2.13 9.39 1.47
C VAL A 36 -3.05 8.60 0.54
N ALA A 37 -4.15 9.20 0.08
CA ALA A 37 -5.03 8.61 -0.91
C ALA A 37 -4.51 8.90 -2.33
N ILE A 38 -4.33 7.87 -3.13
CA ILE A 38 -3.92 7.97 -4.54
C ILE A 38 -5.09 7.55 -5.41
N ILE A 39 -5.64 8.50 -6.16
CA ILE A 39 -6.80 8.29 -7.02
C ILE A 39 -6.43 8.55 -8.49
N GLY A 40 -7.27 8.09 -9.41
CA GLY A 40 -7.07 8.28 -10.85
C GLY A 40 -7.74 7.19 -11.66
N SER A 41 -7.90 7.42 -12.96
CA SER A 41 -8.49 6.45 -13.89
C SER A 41 -7.67 5.17 -14.01
N SER A 42 -8.27 4.11 -14.55
CA SER A 42 -7.56 2.88 -14.87
C SER A 42 -6.39 3.20 -15.83
N GLY A 43 -5.24 2.56 -15.60
CA GLY A 43 -4.03 2.77 -16.40
C GLY A 43 -3.29 4.08 -16.14
N SER A 44 -3.67 4.90 -15.14
CA SER A 44 -2.94 6.13 -14.80
C SER A 44 -1.59 5.91 -14.11
N GLY A 45 -1.28 4.68 -13.68
CA GLY A 45 0.01 4.31 -13.06
C GLY A 45 -0.03 4.09 -11.55
N LYS A 46 -1.20 4.15 -10.89
CA LYS A 46 -1.35 4.04 -9.41
C LYS A 46 -0.71 2.79 -8.83
N SER A 47 -1.13 1.60 -9.28
CA SER A 47 -0.58 0.31 -8.82
C SER A 47 0.90 0.16 -9.18
N THR A 48 1.30 0.65 -10.36
CA THR A 48 2.71 0.67 -10.78
C THR A 48 3.54 1.53 -9.83
N LEU A 49 3.03 2.70 -9.41
CA LEU A 49 3.70 3.54 -8.42
C LEU A 49 3.90 2.79 -7.10
N LEU A 50 2.85 2.23 -6.50
CA LEU A 50 2.98 1.48 -5.25
C LEU A 50 3.97 0.32 -5.37
N ARG A 51 3.95 -0.43 -6.48
CA ARG A 51 4.87 -1.53 -6.73
C ARG A 51 6.32 -1.06 -6.89
N CYS A 52 6.55 0.13 -7.43
CA CYS A 52 7.89 0.73 -7.48
C CYS A 52 8.41 1.07 -6.07
N LEU A 53 7.55 1.50 -5.13
CA LEU A 53 7.96 1.84 -3.76
C LEU A 53 8.53 0.64 -3.00
N ASN A 54 8.04 -0.55 -3.29
CA ASN A 54 8.48 -1.81 -2.68
C ASN A 54 9.41 -2.64 -3.60
N LEU A 55 9.86 -2.05 -4.72
CA LEU A 55 10.65 -2.74 -5.77
C LEU A 55 10.07 -4.09 -6.19
N LEU A 56 8.73 -4.22 -6.21
CA LEU A 56 8.02 -5.29 -6.92
C LEU A 56 8.03 -5.00 -8.43
N GLU A 57 8.04 -3.71 -8.80
CA GLU A 57 8.36 -3.19 -10.11
C GLU A 57 9.61 -2.32 -10.00
N GLN A 58 10.57 -2.52 -10.89
CA GLN A 58 11.81 -1.74 -10.90
C GLN A 58 11.58 -0.41 -11.63
N PRO A 59 11.73 0.75 -10.97
CA PRO A 59 11.66 2.04 -11.65
C PRO A 59 12.89 2.23 -12.55
N HIS A 60 12.83 3.17 -13.49
CA HIS A 60 13.97 3.52 -14.34
C HIS A 60 14.77 4.70 -13.79
N GLU A 61 14.09 5.57 -13.03
CA GLU A 61 14.71 6.72 -12.36
C GLU A 61 14.00 6.97 -11.04
N GLY A 62 14.66 7.74 -10.17
CA GLY A 62 14.12 8.23 -8.91
C GLY A 62 14.88 7.73 -7.69
N THR A 63 14.44 8.23 -6.53
CA THR A 63 15.00 7.88 -5.23
C THR A 63 13.89 7.52 -4.25
N LEU A 64 14.17 6.55 -3.38
CA LEU A 64 13.29 6.08 -2.31
C LEU A 64 14.01 6.25 -0.98
N LYS A 65 13.36 6.95 -0.03
CA LYS A 65 13.89 7.17 1.31
C LYS A 65 12.80 6.90 2.34
N LEU A 66 13.15 6.20 3.42
CA LEU A 66 12.27 5.93 4.55
C LEU A 66 12.99 6.29 5.85
N GLY A 67 12.47 7.30 6.55
CA GLY A 67 13.19 7.90 7.66
C GLY A 67 14.52 8.47 7.21
N ASP A 68 15.60 8.01 7.82
CA ASP A 68 16.98 8.42 7.49
C ASP A 68 17.64 7.49 6.45
N GLU A 69 16.99 6.37 6.10
CA GLU A 69 17.53 5.39 5.16
C GLU A 69 17.12 5.71 3.72
N THR A 70 18.13 5.83 2.84
CA THR A 70 17.93 5.87 1.39
C THR A 70 18.21 4.47 0.82
N LEU A 71 17.25 3.93 0.04
CA LEU A 71 17.43 2.65 -0.61
C LEU A 71 18.52 2.77 -1.68
N ALA A 72 19.61 2.00 -1.52
CA ALA A 72 20.70 1.99 -2.48
C ALA A 72 20.28 1.26 -3.76
N LEU A 73 20.24 1.98 -4.86
CA LEU A 73 19.83 1.48 -6.17
C LEU A 73 21.00 1.45 -7.12
N LYS A 74 21.04 0.44 -8.01
CA LYS A 74 21.96 0.34 -9.14
C LYS A 74 21.20 0.04 -10.42
N ARG A 75 21.76 0.44 -11.57
CA ARG A 75 21.15 0.13 -12.87
C ARG A 75 21.37 -1.33 -13.25
N ASP A 76 20.32 -1.96 -13.74
CA ASP A 76 20.36 -3.26 -14.39
C ASP A 76 20.69 -3.10 -15.89
N ARG A 77 20.81 -4.21 -16.61
CA ARG A 77 21.18 -4.25 -18.05
C ARG A 77 20.15 -3.59 -18.94
N ASP A 78 18.87 -3.61 -18.56
CA ASP A 78 17.76 -2.97 -19.27
C ASP A 78 17.59 -1.49 -18.90
N GLY A 79 18.46 -0.94 -18.04
CA GLY A 79 18.43 0.44 -17.57
C GLY A 79 17.50 0.69 -16.38
N SER A 80 16.76 -0.31 -15.90
CA SER A 80 15.93 -0.22 -14.70
C SER A 80 16.79 -0.16 -13.44
N LEU A 81 16.21 0.34 -12.33
CA LEU A 81 16.86 0.44 -11.04
C LEU A 81 16.47 -0.74 -10.16
N MET A 82 17.45 -1.53 -9.77
CA MET A 82 17.30 -2.62 -8.80
C MET A 82 18.04 -2.29 -7.50
N ALA A 83 17.67 -2.96 -6.41
CA ALA A 83 18.40 -2.82 -5.15
C ALA A 83 19.87 -3.23 -5.32
N ALA A 84 20.79 -2.41 -4.82
CA ALA A 84 22.22 -2.71 -4.85
C ALA A 84 22.59 -3.82 -3.85
N ASP A 85 21.84 -3.91 -2.73
CA ASP A 85 22.02 -4.89 -1.65
C ASP A 85 20.70 -5.61 -1.35
N ALA A 86 20.76 -6.97 -1.40
CA ALA A 86 19.60 -7.81 -1.13
C ALA A 86 19.16 -7.77 0.35
N LYS A 87 20.08 -7.60 1.30
CA LYS A 87 19.76 -7.49 2.73
C LYS A 87 19.04 -6.17 3.02
N GLN A 88 19.51 -5.07 2.41
CA GLN A 88 18.84 -3.79 2.51
C GLN A 88 17.43 -3.87 1.92
N LEU A 89 17.25 -4.53 0.77
CA LEU A 89 15.92 -4.71 0.16
C LEU A 89 14.99 -5.52 1.07
N GLN A 90 15.50 -6.60 1.69
CA GLN A 90 14.72 -7.39 2.64
C GLN A 90 14.28 -6.54 3.85
N HIS A 91 15.21 -5.77 4.42
CA HIS A 91 14.92 -4.83 5.51
C HIS A 91 13.92 -3.76 5.07
N TRP A 92 14.12 -3.15 3.90
CA TRP A 92 13.18 -2.18 3.30
C TRP A 92 11.77 -2.74 3.21
N ARG A 93 11.61 -3.96 2.66
CA ARG A 93 10.31 -4.62 2.49
C ARG A 93 9.63 -5.00 3.81
N SER A 94 10.38 -5.26 4.88
CA SER A 94 9.79 -5.49 6.20
C SER A 94 9.21 -4.20 6.81
N ARG A 95 9.73 -3.04 6.43
CA ARG A 95 9.24 -1.72 6.87
C ARG A 95 8.11 -1.18 5.99
N LEU A 96 7.99 -1.64 4.74
CA LEU A 96 6.91 -1.29 3.80
C LEU A 96 6.06 -2.52 3.49
N ALA A 97 5.03 -2.77 4.26
CA ALA A 97 4.12 -3.89 3.99
C ALA A 97 3.15 -3.57 2.86
N PHE A 98 2.85 -4.58 2.03
CA PHE A 98 2.00 -4.43 0.85
C PHE A 98 0.73 -5.28 0.97
N VAL A 99 -0.44 -4.65 0.76
CA VAL A 99 -1.75 -5.29 0.69
C VAL A 99 -2.24 -5.19 -0.75
N PHE A 100 -2.42 -6.34 -1.39
CA PHE A 100 -2.76 -6.45 -2.81
C PHE A 100 -4.28 -6.46 -3.04
N GLN A 101 -4.70 -6.08 -4.23
CA GLN A 101 -6.08 -6.20 -4.70
C GLN A 101 -6.57 -7.65 -4.71
N SER A 102 -5.73 -8.61 -5.09
CA SER A 102 -6.07 -10.04 -5.22
C SER A 102 -5.70 -10.86 -3.99
N PHE A 103 -5.62 -10.26 -2.81
CA PHE A 103 -5.31 -10.87 -1.50
C PHE A 103 -3.93 -11.55 -1.43
N ASN A 104 -3.54 -12.33 -2.43
CA ASN A 104 -2.27 -13.06 -2.55
C ASN A 104 -1.95 -13.92 -1.33
N LEU A 105 -2.96 -14.62 -0.80
CA LEU A 105 -2.76 -15.58 0.28
C LEU A 105 -2.18 -16.89 -0.26
N TRP A 106 -1.31 -17.52 0.54
CA TRP A 106 -0.85 -18.87 0.27
C TRP A 106 -1.99 -19.86 0.46
N GLN A 107 -2.48 -20.47 -0.63
CA GLN A 107 -3.67 -21.32 -0.64
C GLN A 107 -3.51 -22.61 0.18
N HIS A 108 -2.27 -23.08 0.36
CA HIS A 108 -1.92 -24.27 1.15
C HIS A 108 -1.60 -23.98 2.62
N ARG A 109 -1.82 -22.75 3.08
CA ARG A 109 -1.63 -22.28 4.45
C ARG A 109 -2.96 -21.81 5.02
N THR A 110 -3.18 -22.07 6.31
CA THR A 110 -4.33 -21.51 7.04
C THR A 110 -4.21 -20.00 7.18
N ALA A 111 -5.27 -19.33 7.65
CA ALA A 111 -5.25 -17.89 7.94
C ALA A 111 -4.13 -17.52 8.92
N LEU A 112 -3.97 -18.27 10.01
CA LEU A 112 -2.91 -18.05 11.00
C LEU A 112 -1.52 -18.26 10.41
N GLU A 113 -1.31 -19.33 9.64
CA GLU A 113 -0.04 -19.60 8.98
C GLU A 113 0.31 -18.52 7.96
N ASN A 114 -0.67 -17.97 7.21
CA ASN A 114 -0.46 -16.82 6.34
C ASN A 114 0.05 -15.59 7.10
N VAL A 115 -0.45 -15.33 8.29
CA VAL A 115 -0.07 -14.19 9.12
C VAL A 115 1.31 -14.40 9.75
N THR A 116 1.64 -15.62 10.16
CA THR A 116 2.84 -15.93 10.94
C THR A 116 4.08 -16.27 10.10
N GLU A 117 3.92 -16.52 8.80
CA GLU A 117 5.00 -16.96 7.91
C GLU A 117 6.18 -15.98 7.90
N ALA A 118 5.93 -14.69 7.64
CA ALA A 118 7.01 -13.69 7.58
C ALA A 118 7.65 -13.42 8.95
N PRO A 119 6.92 -13.26 10.06
CA PRO A 119 7.50 -13.20 11.40
C PRO A 119 8.47 -14.33 11.71
N ILE A 120 8.10 -15.58 11.39
CA ILE A 120 8.92 -16.76 11.70
C ILE A 120 10.12 -16.85 10.75
N HIS A 121 9.88 -16.83 9.45
CA HIS A 121 10.89 -17.22 8.44
C HIS A 121 11.70 -16.04 7.88
N VAL A 122 11.18 -14.80 7.97
CA VAL A 122 11.89 -13.61 7.50
C VAL A 122 12.50 -12.84 8.65
N LEU A 123 11.73 -12.65 9.76
CA LEU A 123 12.18 -11.87 10.91
C LEU A 123 12.86 -12.75 11.99
N GLY A 124 12.82 -14.08 11.87
CA GLY A 124 13.44 -15.00 12.82
C GLY A 124 12.80 -14.99 14.22
N GLN A 125 11.53 -14.57 14.33
CA GLN A 125 10.84 -14.54 15.62
C GLN A 125 10.58 -15.97 16.14
N PRO A 126 10.63 -16.18 17.47
CA PRO A 126 10.24 -17.46 18.07
C PRO A 126 8.79 -17.83 17.66
N ARG A 127 8.60 -19.08 17.22
CA ARG A 127 7.33 -19.57 16.68
C ARG A 127 6.14 -19.30 17.63
N ALA A 128 6.33 -19.53 18.93
CA ALA A 128 5.28 -19.31 19.93
C ALA A 128 4.83 -17.84 19.98
N GLN A 129 5.79 -16.91 19.97
CA GLN A 129 5.53 -15.47 19.97
C GLN A 129 4.86 -15.02 18.67
N ALA A 130 5.29 -15.55 17.52
CA ALA A 130 4.68 -15.22 16.23
C ALA A 130 3.22 -15.73 16.15
N ILE A 131 2.93 -16.91 16.72
CA ILE A 131 1.57 -17.46 16.80
C ILE A 131 0.69 -16.59 17.67
N GLU A 132 1.09 -16.28 18.92
CA GLU A 132 0.35 -15.42 19.83
C GLU A 132 0.01 -14.07 19.20
N ARG A 133 0.99 -13.44 18.55
CA ARG A 133 0.80 -12.18 17.82
C ARG A 133 -0.15 -12.35 16.62
N GLY A 134 -0.02 -13.45 15.87
CA GLY A 134 -0.87 -13.76 14.72
C GLY A 134 -2.33 -13.93 15.12
N GLU A 135 -2.60 -14.65 16.23
CA GLU A 135 -3.94 -14.82 16.81
C GLU A 135 -4.54 -13.47 17.23
N ALA A 136 -3.76 -12.62 17.91
CA ALA A 136 -4.18 -11.28 18.29
C ALA A 136 -4.51 -10.41 17.07
N LEU A 137 -3.71 -10.49 15.98
CA LEU A 137 -3.96 -9.74 14.74
C LEU A 137 -5.21 -10.25 14.01
N LEU A 138 -5.43 -11.56 13.96
CA LEU A 138 -6.67 -12.13 13.41
C LEU A 138 -7.89 -11.74 14.22
N ALA A 139 -7.79 -11.71 15.55
CA ALA A 139 -8.85 -11.22 16.43
C ALA A 139 -9.17 -9.75 16.13
N ARG A 140 -8.14 -8.92 15.96
CA ARG A 140 -8.27 -7.50 15.64
C ARG A 140 -9.02 -7.24 14.35
N VAL A 141 -8.84 -8.08 13.32
CA VAL A 141 -9.58 -7.97 12.05
C VAL A 141 -10.89 -8.75 12.04
N GLY A 142 -11.37 -9.23 13.22
CA GLY A 142 -12.65 -9.94 13.39
C GLY A 142 -12.65 -11.39 12.94
N LEU A 143 -11.48 -12.04 12.88
CA LEU A 143 -11.31 -13.39 12.35
C LEU A 143 -10.79 -14.43 13.38
N SER A 144 -11.02 -14.21 14.68
CA SER A 144 -10.61 -15.16 15.73
C SER A 144 -11.11 -16.59 15.49
N HIS A 145 -12.33 -16.71 14.95
CA HIS A 145 -12.98 -18.00 14.68
C HIS A 145 -12.55 -18.65 13.36
N ARG A 146 -11.68 -17.99 12.56
CA ARG A 146 -11.21 -18.42 11.24
C ARG A 146 -9.71 -18.75 11.18
N GLN A 147 -9.02 -18.81 12.30
CA GLN A 147 -7.57 -18.96 12.38
C GLN A 147 -7.03 -20.19 11.63
N HIS A 148 -7.76 -21.30 11.70
CA HIS A 148 -7.36 -22.58 11.12
C HIS A 148 -8.04 -22.90 9.78
N VAL A 149 -8.70 -21.91 9.17
CA VAL A 149 -9.42 -22.06 7.91
C VAL A 149 -8.48 -21.69 6.75
N TYR A 150 -8.57 -22.43 5.65
CA TYR A 150 -7.80 -22.18 4.43
C TYR A 150 -8.45 -21.07 3.58
N PRO A 151 -7.67 -20.33 2.76
CA PRO A 151 -8.19 -19.24 1.94
C PRO A 151 -9.39 -19.60 1.08
N ALA A 152 -9.43 -20.79 0.50
CA ALA A 152 -10.55 -21.27 -0.32
C ALA A 152 -11.90 -21.35 0.43
N GLN A 153 -11.87 -21.35 1.76
CA GLN A 153 -13.05 -21.42 2.63
C GLN A 153 -13.41 -20.05 3.24
N LEU A 154 -12.69 -18.99 2.87
CA LEU A 154 -12.90 -17.63 3.32
C LEU A 154 -13.61 -16.81 2.25
N SER A 155 -14.53 -15.93 2.65
CA SER A 155 -15.08 -14.91 1.75
C SER A 155 -13.98 -13.95 1.26
N GLY A 156 -14.22 -13.20 0.18
CA GLY A 156 -13.28 -12.20 -0.32
C GLY A 156 -12.89 -11.17 0.75
N GLY A 157 -13.88 -10.68 1.51
CA GLY A 157 -13.65 -9.74 2.62
C GLY A 157 -12.83 -10.36 3.77
N GLU A 158 -13.08 -11.64 4.11
CA GLU A 158 -12.28 -12.37 5.09
C GLU A 158 -10.84 -12.55 4.59
N GLN A 159 -10.63 -12.93 3.31
CA GLN A 159 -9.30 -13.07 2.72
C GLN A 159 -8.53 -11.75 2.75
N GLN A 160 -9.18 -10.63 2.44
CA GLN A 160 -8.55 -9.32 2.50
C GLN A 160 -8.19 -8.92 3.92
N ARG A 161 -9.03 -9.21 4.91
CA ARG A 161 -8.69 -8.96 6.31
C ARG A 161 -7.53 -9.83 6.80
N VAL A 162 -7.42 -11.08 6.34
CA VAL A 162 -6.21 -11.90 6.57
C VAL A 162 -4.98 -11.28 5.93
N ALA A 163 -5.09 -10.75 4.70
CA ALA A 163 -3.98 -10.05 4.03
C ALA A 163 -3.54 -8.79 4.78
N ILE A 164 -4.48 -8.04 5.37
CA ILE A 164 -4.18 -6.90 6.24
C ILE A 164 -3.49 -7.36 7.53
N ALA A 165 -3.99 -8.41 8.20
CA ALA A 165 -3.37 -8.99 9.40
C ALA A 165 -1.93 -9.48 9.11
N ARG A 166 -1.71 -10.12 7.95
CA ARG A 166 -0.39 -10.54 7.48
C ARG A 166 0.55 -9.34 7.30
N ALA A 167 0.06 -8.25 6.72
CA ALA A 167 0.82 -7.02 6.54
C ALA A 167 1.20 -6.38 7.90
N LEU A 168 0.30 -6.41 8.88
CA LEU A 168 0.55 -5.90 10.23
C LEU A 168 1.53 -6.76 11.04
N ALA A 169 1.66 -8.04 10.72
CA ALA A 169 2.46 -8.99 11.49
C ALA A 169 3.97 -8.66 11.49
N VAL A 170 4.46 -7.98 10.45
CA VAL A 170 5.85 -7.53 10.35
C VAL A 170 6.10 -6.16 11.01
N ASP A 171 5.07 -5.54 11.63
CA ASP A 171 5.09 -4.22 12.26
C ASP A 171 5.67 -3.11 11.35
N PRO A 172 5.05 -2.89 10.19
CA PRO A 172 5.59 -1.98 9.20
C PRO A 172 5.48 -0.51 9.62
N GLU A 173 6.42 0.33 9.16
CA GLU A 173 6.34 1.79 9.30
C GLU A 173 5.35 2.41 8.32
N VAL A 174 5.20 1.79 7.13
CA VAL A 174 4.27 2.24 6.09
C VAL A 174 3.52 1.04 5.52
N MET A 175 2.22 1.17 5.33
CA MET A 175 1.39 0.17 4.66
C MET A 175 0.96 0.69 3.29
N LEU A 176 1.17 -0.13 2.26
CA LEU A 176 0.81 0.15 0.89
C LEU A 176 -0.43 -0.68 0.52
N PHE A 177 -1.53 -0.01 0.16
CA PHE A 177 -2.79 -0.67 -0.21
C PHE A 177 -3.07 -0.43 -1.69
N ASP A 178 -3.06 -1.49 -2.49
CA ASP A 178 -3.33 -1.45 -3.93
C ASP A 178 -4.78 -1.91 -4.18
N GLU A 179 -5.71 -0.97 -4.25
CA GLU A 179 -7.15 -1.18 -4.49
C GLU A 179 -7.76 -2.30 -3.60
N PRO A 180 -7.68 -2.19 -2.26
CA PRO A 180 -7.97 -3.30 -1.34
C PRO A 180 -9.43 -3.77 -1.35
N THR A 181 -10.35 -3.04 -1.98
CA THR A 181 -11.79 -3.35 -2.04
C THR A 181 -12.27 -3.73 -3.44
N SER A 182 -11.47 -3.50 -4.49
CA SER A 182 -11.93 -3.63 -5.89
C SER A 182 -12.25 -5.08 -6.32
N ALA A 183 -11.76 -6.09 -5.60
CA ALA A 183 -12.05 -7.50 -5.86
C ALA A 183 -13.17 -8.06 -4.95
N LEU A 184 -13.90 -7.20 -4.24
CA LEU A 184 -14.91 -7.59 -3.27
C LEU A 184 -16.33 -7.30 -3.78
N ASP A 185 -17.27 -8.13 -3.35
CA ASP A 185 -18.69 -7.80 -3.45
C ASP A 185 -19.01 -6.56 -2.63
N PRO A 186 -19.92 -5.66 -3.09
CA PRO A 186 -20.22 -4.39 -2.42
C PRO A 186 -20.58 -4.52 -0.93
N GLU A 187 -21.24 -5.61 -0.55
CA GLU A 187 -21.63 -5.88 0.85
C GLU A 187 -20.42 -6.17 1.77
N LEU A 188 -19.29 -6.61 1.21
CA LEU A 188 -18.07 -6.94 1.97
C LEU A 188 -17.09 -5.77 2.08
N VAL A 189 -17.26 -4.72 1.27
CA VAL A 189 -16.38 -3.53 1.24
C VAL A 189 -16.34 -2.85 2.59
N GLY A 190 -17.51 -2.70 3.24
CA GLY A 190 -17.67 -1.99 4.51
C GLY A 190 -16.80 -2.54 5.65
N GLU A 191 -16.64 -3.87 5.72
CA GLU A 191 -15.85 -4.54 6.75
C GLU A 191 -14.34 -4.27 6.59
N VAL A 192 -13.85 -4.27 5.35
CA VAL A 192 -12.44 -3.97 5.05
C VAL A 192 -12.14 -2.49 5.30
N LEU A 193 -13.03 -1.59 4.86
CA LEU A 193 -12.88 -0.15 5.11
C LEU A 193 -12.93 0.19 6.60
N LYS A 194 -13.73 -0.55 7.40
CA LYS A 194 -13.75 -0.39 8.86
C LYS A 194 -12.38 -0.67 9.46
N VAL A 195 -11.75 -1.80 9.12
CA VAL A 195 -10.39 -2.12 9.60
C VAL A 195 -9.40 -1.04 9.18
N MET A 196 -9.48 -0.54 7.94
CA MET A 196 -8.58 0.51 7.46
C MET A 196 -8.79 1.86 8.20
N ARG A 197 -10.04 2.21 8.56
CA ARG A 197 -10.32 3.39 9.41
C ARG A 197 -9.70 3.24 10.80
N GLU A 198 -9.81 2.07 11.41
CA GLU A 198 -9.20 1.79 12.71
C GLU A 198 -7.68 1.94 12.66
N LEU A 199 -7.03 1.44 11.61
CA LEU A 199 -5.59 1.60 11.40
C LEU A 199 -5.19 3.09 11.22
N ALA A 200 -5.98 3.86 10.49
CA ALA A 200 -5.78 5.31 10.34
C ALA A 200 -5.93 6.04 11.68
N ALA A 201 -6.95 5.71 12.48
CA ALA A 201 -7.19 6.30 13.79
C ALA A 201 -6.06 5.99 14.80
N GLU A 202 -5.36 4.87 14.64
CA GLU A 202 -4.19 4.51 15.44
C GLU A 202 -2.90 5.23 14.98
N GLY A 203 -2.97 6.06 13.95
CA GLY A 203 -1.83 6.78 13.42
C GLY A 203 -0.89 5.93 12.55
N ARG A 204 -1.37 4.85 11.95
CA ARG A 204 -0.58 4.09 10.97
C ARG A 204 -0.38 4.90 9.70
N THR A 205 0.84 4.94 9.19
CA THR A 205 1.14 5.58 7.91
C THR A 205 0.69 4.69 6.78
N MET A 206 -0.15 5.22 5.88
CA MET A 206 -0.73 4.43 4.80
C MET A 206 -0.68 5.19 3.46
N LEU A 207 -0.33 4.49 2.39
CA LEU A 207 -0.56 4.92 1.02
C LEU A 207 -1.64 4.02 0.44
N VAL A 208 -2.76 4.60 0.01
CA VAL A 208 -3.95 3.84 -0.38
C VAL A 208 -4.36 4.23 -1.79
N VAL A 209 -4.17 3.33 -2.74
CA VAL A 209 -4.83 3.41 -4.05
C VAL A 209 -6.27 2.96 -3.87
N THR A 210 -7.24 3.82 -4.17
CA THR A 210 -8.64 3.51 -3.92
C THR A 210 -9.59 4.22 -4.88
N HIS A 211 -10.75 3.62 -5.08
CA HIS A 211 -11.94 4.20 -5.71
C HIS A 211 -13.01 4.60 -4.69
N GLU A 212 -12.78 4.32 -3.39
CA GLU A 212 -13.69 4.66 -2.29
C GLU A 212 -13.51 6.14 -1.89
N MET A 213 -14.23 7.03 -2.59
CA MET A 213 -14.05 8.48 -2.42
C MET A 213 -14.48 8.98 -1.04
N GLU A 214 -15.50 8.35 -0.42
CA GLU A 214 -15.92 8.70 0.93
C GLU A 214 -14.85 8.35 1.95
N PHE A 215 -14.27 7.15 1.87
CA PHE A 215 -13.15 6.74 2.70
C PHE A 215 -11.97 7.72 2.56
N ALA A 216 -11.60 8.08 1.31
CA ALA A 216 -10.51 9.02 1.06
C ALA A 216 -10.79 10.41 1.67
N ARG A 217 -12.04 10.91 1.62
CA ARG A 217 -12.45 12.19 2.22
C ARG A 217 -12.40 12.18 3.74
N GLU A 218 -12.77 11.04 4.34
CA GLU A 218 -12.89 10.88 5.79
C GLU A 218 -11.53 10.73 6.46
N VAL A 219 -10.65 9.87 5.94
CA VAL A 219 -9.44 9.44 6.64
C VAL A 219 -8.13 9.96 6.07
N ALA A 220 -8.08 10.37 4.80
CA ALA A 220 -6.83 10.80 4.22
C ALA A 220 -6.41 12.19 4.76
N SER A 221 -5.12 12.31 5.08
CA SER A 221 -4.47 13.60 5.36
C SER A 221 -4.07 14.32 4.08
N HIS A 222 -3.83 13.57 3.00
CA HIS A 222 -3.41 14.07 1.70
C HIS A 222 -4.04 13.23 0.57
N ALA A 223 -4.42 13.87 -0.53
CA ALA A 223 -4.93 13.21 -1.72
C ALA A 223 -4.08 13.58 -2.94
N ILE A 224 -3.80 12.59 -3.79
CA ILE A 224 -3.03 12.72 -5.03
C ILE A 224 -3.89 12.19 -6.17
N PHE A 225 -4.17 13.03 -7.15
CA PHE A 225 -4.78 12.61 -8.40
C PHE A 225 -3.70 12.34 -9.45
N LEU A 226 -3.56 11.06 -9.83
CA LEU A 226 -2.61 10.60 -10.84
C LEU A 226 -3.32 10.49 -12.19
N HIS A 227 -2.80 11.17 -13.20
CA HIS A 227 -3.32 11.12 -14.56
C HIS A 227 -2.18 10.93 -15.58
N GLN A 228 -2.28 9.90 -16.43
CA GLN A 228 -1.30 9.59 -17.48
C GLN A 228 0.17 9.57 -17.00
N GLY A 229 0.40 9.07 -15.79
CA GLY A 229 1.72 8.94 -15.17
C GLY A 229 2.26 10.21 -14.52
N LEU A 230 1.46 11.26 -14.41
CA LEU A 230 1.81 12.53 -13.77
C LEU A 230 0.90 12.80 -12.57
N VAL A 231 1.42 13.50 -11.56
CA VAL A 231 0.60 14.10 -10.50
C VAL A 231 -0.07 15.34 -11.10
N GLU A 232 -1.35 15.22 -11.41
CA GLU A 232 -2.16 16.30 -11.99
C GLU A 232 -2.62 17.30 -10.92
N GLU A 233 -3.04 16.79 -9.76
CA GLU A 233 -3.46 17.60 -8.62
C GLU A 233 -3.15 16.87 -7.32
N GLN A 234 -2.76 17.59 -6.28
CA GLN A 234 -2.56 17.06 -4.95
C GLN A 234 -2.81 18.10 -3.88
N GLY A 235 -3.21 17.66 -2.69
CA GLY A 235 -3.48 18.56 -1.57
C GLY A 235 -4.34 17.92 -0.50
N LYS A 236 -4.99 18.74 0.34
CA LYS A 236 -5.92 18.24 1.34
C LYS A 236 -7.15 17.60 0.67
N PRO A 237 -7.68 16.47 1.18
CA PRO A 237 -8.83 15.79 0.57
C PRO A 237 -10.04 16.70 0.34
N ARG A 238 -10.32 17.63 1.27
CA ARG A 238 -11.41 18.59 1.12
C ARG A 238 -11.23 19.57 -0.04
N GLU A 239 -9.97 19.86 -0.39
CA GLU A 239 -9.65 20.73 -1.54
C GLU A 239 -9.70 19.89 -2.83
N VAL A 240 -8.97 18.79 -2.88
CA VAL A 240 -8.80 17.95 -4.07
C VAL A 240 -10.08 17.18 -4.44
N LEU A 241 -10.82 16.63 -3.46
CA LEU A 241 -11.98 15.76 -3.72
C LEU A 241 -13.33 16.48 -3.68
N VAL A 242 -13.40 17.73 -3.20
CA VAL A 242 -14.66 18.48 -3.07
C VAL A 242 -14.69 19.71 -3.98
N LYS A 243 -13.53 20.38 -4.13
CA LYS A 243 -13.39 21.59 -4.96
C LYS A 243 -12.15 21.49 -5.86
N PRO A 244 -12.09 20.47 -6.75
CA PRO A 244 -10.92 20.26 -7.59
C PRO A 244 -10.63 21.46 -8.49
N ALA A 245 -9.35 21.84 -8.58
CA ALA A 245 -8.88 22.88 -9.48
C ALA A 245 -8.78 22.35 -10.92
N SER A 246 -8.29 21.11 -11.08
CA SER A 246 -8.16 20.46 -12.39
C SER A 246 -9.53 20.10 -12.97
N GLU A 247 -9.75 20.47 -14.24
CA GLU A 247 -10.95 20.06 -14.98
C GLU A 247 -11.02 18.55 -15.16
N ARG A 248 -9.87 17.89 -15.35
CA ARG A 248 -9.79 16.44 -15.47
C ARG A 248 -10.22 15.73 -14.19
N LEU A 249 -9.81 16.26 -13.03
CA LEU A 249 -10.24 15.71 -11.75
C LEU A 249 -11.76 15.91 -11.54
N ARG A 250 -12.31 17.07 -11.94
CA ARG A 250 -13.76 17.28 -11.92
C ARG A 250 -14.52 16.27 -12.77
N GLN A 251 -14.04 16.01 -13.99
CA GLN A 251 -14.61 14.98 -14.87
C GLN A 251 -14.49 13.57 -14.28
N PHE A 252 -13.34 13.24 -13.67
CA PHE A 252 -13.14 11.95 -13.00
C PHE A 252 -14.12 11.75 -11.82
N LEU A 253 -14.27 12.75 -10.96
CA LEU A 253 -15.16 12.69 -9.79
C LEU A 253 -16.65 12.68 -10.16
N SER A 254 -17.03 13.27 -11.30
CA SER A 254 -18.40 13.21 -11.83
C SER A 254 -18.73 11.91 -12.58
N GLY A 255 -17.80 10.95 -12.66
CA GLY A 255 -17.96 9.69 -13.39
C GLY A 255 -17.76 9.80 -14.90
N GLY A 256 -17.28 10.94 -15.40
CA GLY A 256 -17.04 11.17 -16.83
C GLY A 256 -15.75 10.59 -17.39
N LEU A 257 -14.83 10.12 -16.54
CA LEU A 257 -13.60 9.42 -16.93
C LEU A 257 -13.62 8.03 -16.30
N LYS A 258 -13.85 7.00 -17.14
CA LYS A 258 -13.67 5.58 -16.75
C LYS A 258 -12.25 5.10 -17.04
#